data_1af3a39ef5540afcda4b14a03413dca1
#
_entry.id   1af3a39ef5540afcda4b14a03413dca1
#
_cell.length_a   1.000
_cell.length_b   1.000
_cell.length_c   1.000
_cell.angle_alpha   90.00
_cell.angle_beta   90.00
_cell.angle_gamma   90.00
#
_symmetry.space_group_name_H-M   'P 1'
#
loop_
_entity.id
_entity.type
_entity.pdbx_description
1 polymer ?
#
loop_
_entity_poly.entity_id
_entity_poly.type
_entity_poly.pdbx_seq_one_letter_code
_entity_poly.pdbx_strand_id
1 'polypeptide(L)'
;MFVKSGEIALYKKKLCGRMSVDRTTERIKNRQEGITIMKEKYVAYVGTYTHGSSIGIHLYDVNVEEGTMTERKVVPVNNSSHLAISVNGKYLYSIADEGVAVFSIEPDGDLTFINKVGIDGMRGCFLSTDVDGKYLYVAGYHDGKVTVVHTHKDGRLGSLMDGVFHTGLGSVA
;
A
#
# COMPACT_ATOMS: atom_id res chain seq x y z
N MET A 1 5.40 -6.90 25.48
CA MET A 1 4.92 -5.92 24.52
C MET A 1 4.38 -6.69 23.33
N PHE A 2 3.06 -6.92 23.26
CA PHE A 2 2.46 -7.73 22.20
C PHE A 2 2.14 -6.81 21.01
N VAL A 3 2.88 -6.95 19.91
CA VAL A 3 2.48 -6.39 18.61
C VAL A 3 1.33 -7.26 18.10
N LYS A 4 0.09 -6.81 18.22
CA LYS A 4 -1.05 -7.43 17.54
C LYS A 4 -0.88 -7.21 16.04
N SER A 5 -0.84 -8.31 15.30
CA SER A 5 -0.80 -8.48 13.85
C SER A 5 -1.07 -7.22 13.02
N GLY A 6 0.01 -6.63 12.49
CA GLY A 6 -0.06 -5.66 11.42
C GLY A 6 0.25 -6.35 10.09
N GLU A 7 -0.42 -5.96 9.03
CA GLU A 7 -0.11 -6.45 7.70
C GLU A 7 1.02 -5.62 7.09
N ILE A 8 1.95 -6.30 6.39
CA ILE A 8 3.13 -5.67 5.78
C ILE A 8 2.95 -5.69 4.27
N ALA A 9 2.94 -4.51 3.64
CA ALA A 9 3.02 -4.37 2.20
C ALA A 9 4.43 -3.91 1.80
N LEU A 10 5.11 -4.67 0.93
CA LEU A 10 6.45 -4.36 0.43
C LEU A 10 6.38 -3.65 -0.93
N TYR A 11 7.04 -2.51 -1.04
CA TYR A 11 7.18 -1.75 -2.26
C TYR A 11 8.63 -1.76 -2.75
N LYS A 12 8.83 -2.17 -4.02
CA LYS A 12 10.13 -2.10 -4.69
C LYS A 12 10.28 -0.75 -5.38
N LYS A 13 11.19 0.09 -4.91
CA LYS A 13 11.48 1.40 -5.49
C LYS A 13 12.09 1.24 -6.90
N LYS A 14 11.39 1.69 -7.95
CA LYS A 14 11.95 1.86 -9.28
C LYS A 14 12.77 3.14 -9.33
N LEU A 15 14.10 3.03 -9.32
CA LEU A 15 14.97 4.14 -9.66
C LEU A 15 14.84 4.43 -11.16
N CYS A 16 14.08 5.49 -11.50
CA CYS A 16 13.97 5.97 -12.87
C CYS A 16 15.22 6.80 -13.21
N GLY A 17 16.28 6.12 -13.64
CA GLY A 17 17.40 6.77 -14.35
C GLY A 17 17.04 6.85 -15.82
N ARG A 18 16.78 8.04 -16.36
CA ARG A 18 16.74 8.28 -17.80
C ARG A 18 18.14 8.02 -18.38
N MET A 19 18.36 6.85 -18.95
CA MET A 19 19.46 6.66 -19.89
C MET A 19 18.97 7.08 -21.28
N SER A 20 19.33 8.29 -21.71
CA SER A 20 19.37 8.63 -23.13
C SER A 20 20.57 7.88 -23.72
N VAL A 21 20.30 6.86 -24.54
CA VAL A 21 21.35 6.21 -25.34
C VAL A 21 21.53 7.10 -26.58
N ASP A 22 22.55 7.92 -26.54
CA ASP A 22 23.06 8.59 -27.76
C ASP A 22 23.98 7.59 -28.47
N ARG A 23 23.61 7.21 -29.72
CA ARG A 23 24.39 6.33 -30.58
C ARG A 23 25.37 7.20 -31.38
N THR A 24 26.54 7.39 -30.83
CA THR A 24 27.69 7.79 -31.65
C THR A 24 28.87 6.88 -31.29
N THR A 25 29.30 6.18 -32.34
CA THR A 25 30.44 5.30 -32.39
C THR A 25 31.73 6.03 -32.06
N GLU A 26 32.40 5.72 -30.93
CA GLU A 26 33.83 5.95 -30.78
C GLU A 26 34.49 4.89 -29.90
N ARG A 27 35.52 4.30 -30.49
CA ARG A 27 36.65 3.50 -30.02
C ARG A 27 36.75 3.16 -28.53
N ILE A 28 36.77 1.85 -28.33
CA ILE A 28 37.20 1.16 -27.12
C ILE A 28 38.56 1.67 -26.64
N LYS A 29 38.60 2.34 -25.52
CA LYS A 29 39.77 2.42 -24.63
C LYS A 29 39.40 1.82 -23.28
N ASN A 30 40.11 0.74 -22.91
CA ASN A 30 40.02 0.10 -21.61
C ASN A 30 40.10 1.15 -20.48
N ARG A 31 38.99 1.33 -19.77
CA ARG A 31 38.96 1.82 -18.39
C ARG A 31 38.04 0.90 -17.61
N GLN A 32 38.58 0.28 -16.60
CA GLN A 32 37.82 -0.36 -15.53
C GLN A 32 36.99 0.73 -14.82
N GLU A 33 35.87 1.11 -15.42
CA GLU A 33 34.86 1.89 -14.73
C GLU A 33 34.04 0.90 -13.94
N GLY A 34 34.13 1.01 -12.62
CA GLY A 34 33.38 0.16 -11.70
C GLY A 34 31.90 0.26 -12.02
N ILE A 35 31.29 -0.88 -12.33
CA ILE A 35 29.84 -1.02 -12.45
C ILE A 35 29.28 -0.70 -11.06
N THR A 36 28.80 0.50 -10.85
CA THR A 36 28.04 0.85 -9.66
C THR A 36 26.72 0.11 -9.75
N ILE A 37 26.65 -1.08 -9.14
CA ILE A 37 25.39 -1.79 -8.96
C ILE A 37 24.54 -0.90 -8.07
N MET A 38 23.52 -0.27 -8.66
CA MET A 38 22.57 0.53 -7.91
C MET A 38 21.82 -0.39 -6.96
N LYS A 39 22.09 -0.28 -5.67
CA LYS A 39 21.46 -1.07 -4.61
C LYS A 39 19.97 -0.81 -4.63
N GLU A 40 19.16 -1.86 -4.88
CA GLU A 40 17.71 -1.75 -4.85
C GLU A 40 17.26 -1.34 -3.45
N LYS A 41 16.42 -0.32 -3.38
CA LYS A 41 15.85 0.15 -2.12
C LYS A 41 14.40 -0.32 -2.02
N TYR A 42 14.05 -0.86 -0.89
CA TYR A 42 12.69 -1.30 -0.57
C TYR A 42 12.12 -0.48 0.57
N VAL A 43 10.82 -0.23 0.53
CA VAL A 43 10.06 0.37 1.61
C VAL A 43 8.97 -0.60 2.04
N ALA A 44 8.85 -0.84 3.34
CA ALA A 44 7.76 -1.59 3.92
C ALA A 44 6.75 -0.63 4.54
N TYR A 45 5.47 -0.85 4.26
CA TYR A 45 4.35 -0.18 4.90
C TYR A 45 3.71 -1.13 5.88
N VAL A 46 3.60 -0.73 7.14
CA VAL A 46 3.03 -1.54 8.21
C VAL A 46 1.79 -0.83 8.74
N GLY A 47 0.62 -1.38 8.46
CA GLY A 47 -0.64 -0.89 8.98
C GLY A 47 -0.85 -1.36 10.42
N THR A 48 -1.48 -0.52 11.24
CA THR A 48 -1.68 -0.81 12.66
C THR A 48 -3.07 -0.39 13.14
N TYR A 49 -3.50 -1.01 14.25
CA TYR A 49 -4.57 -0.46 15.05
C TYR A 49 -4.05 0.71 15.89
N THR A 50 -4.86 1.78 16.02
CA THR A 50 -4.50 2.98 16.78
C THR A 50 -5.01 2.94 18.22
N HIS A 51 -5.26 1.74 18.76
CA HIS A 51 -5.62 1.49 20.14
C HIS A 51 -4.36 1.33 21.02
N GLY A 52 -3.60 2.39 21.21
CA GLY A 52 -2.34 2.36 21.96
C GLY A 52 -1.44 3.50 21.53
N SER A 53 -0.16 3.22 21.37
CA SER A 53 0.85 4.23 21.00
C SER A 53 0.97 4.47 19.50
N SER A 54 0.49 3.57 18.64
CA SER A 54 0.54 3.76 17.20
C SER A 54 -0.52 4.75 16.73
N ILE A 55 -0.16 5.55 15.72
CA ILE A 55 -1.04 6.57 15.12
C ILE A 55 -1.40 6.28 13.66
N GLY A 56 -0.92 5.17 13.08
CA GLY A 56 -1.26 4.88 11.70
C GLY A 56 -0.33 3.91 10.96
N ILE A 57 0.02 4.27 9.72
CA ILE A 57 0.88 3.48 8.84
C ILE A 57 2.34 3.83 9.12
N HIS A 58 3.14 2.84 9.53
CA HIS A 58 4.57 2.97 9.74
C HIS A 58 5.33 2.65 8.45
N LEU A 59 6.24 3.52 8.05
CA LEU A 59 7.11 3.38 6.89
C LEU A 59 8.51 2.95 7.34
N TYR A 60 9.03 1.88 6.76
CA TYR A 60 10.38 1.38 7.04
C TYR A 60 11.21 1.32 5.78
N ASP A 61 12.49 1.77 5.88
CA ASP A 61 13.51 1.42 4.91
C ASP A 61 13.97 -0.02 5.17
N VAL A 62 13.95 -0.86 4.13
CA VAL A 62 14.27 -2.28 4.25
C VAL A 62 15.64 -2.56 3.61
N ASN A 63 16.55 -3.13 4.39
CA ASN A 63 17.79 -3.70 3.91
C ASN A 63 17.59 -5.22 3.72
N VAL A 64 17.39 -5.65 2.48
CA VAL A 64 17.13 -7.07 2.17
C VAL A 64 18.37 -7.96 2.32
N GLU A 65 19.58 -7.39 2.26
CA GLU A 65 20.84 -8.17 2.42
C GLU A 65 21.06 -8.52 3.88
N GLU A 66 20.78 -7.58 4.78
CA GLU A 66 20.97 -7.75 6.22
C GLU A 66 19.70 -8.26 6.93
N GLY A 67 18.56 -8.25 6.23
CA GLY A 67 17.26 -8.61 6.82
C GLY A 67 16.80 -7.61 7.90
N THR A 68 17.18 -6.33 7.77
CA THR A 68 16.88 -5.30 8.77
C THR A 68 15.90 -4.27 8.25
N MET A 69 15.11 -3.66 9.16
CA MET A 69 14.20 -2.57 8.87
C MET A 69 14.47 -1.40 9.81
N THR A 70 14.51 -0.18 9.24
CA THR A 70 14.65 1.06 10.00
C THR A 70 13.44 1.93 9.80
N GLU A 71 12.75 2.30 10.89
CA GLU A 71 11.58 3.17 10.80
C GLU A 71 11.98 4.54 10.27
N ARG A 72 11.26 5.01 9.24
CA ARG A 72 11.45 6.32 8.61
C ARG A 72 10.51 7.34 9.18
N LYS A 73 9.22 7.02 9.20
CA LYS A 73 8.14 7.87 9.72
C LYS A 73 6.83 7.11 9.89
N VAL A 74 5.87 7.76 10.51
CA VAL A 74 4.49 7.28 10.61
C VAL A 74 3.55 8.26 9.90
N VAL A 75 2.63 7.73 9.08
CA VAL A 75 1.56 8.49 8.44
C VAL A 75 0.28 8.27 9.25
N PRO A 76 -0.34 9.34 9.80
CA PRO A 76 -1.53 9.20 10.63
C PRO A 76 -2.73 8.66 9.83
N VAL A 77 -3.25 7.52 10.25
CA VAL A 77 -4.47 6.89 9.72
C VAL A 77 -5.11 6.07 10.82
N ASN A 78 -6.32 6.39 11.21
CA ASN A 78 -6.99 5.63 12.25
C ASN A 78 -7.26 4.19 11.79
N ASN A 79 -6.81 3.23 12.62
CA ASN A 79 -7.07 1.80 12.43
C ASN A 79 -6.70 1.27 11.03
N SER A 80 -5.52 1.62 10.53
CA SER A 80 -4.97 1.16 9.26
C SER A 80 -4.61 -0.33 9.28
N SER A 81 -5.57 -1.18 9.67
CA SER A 81 -5.35 -2.59 10.01
C SER A 81 -5.02 -3.49 8.81
N HIS A 82 -5.33 -3.07 7.59
CA HIS A 82 -5.03 -3.78 6.35
C HIS A 82 -4.63 -2.80 5.26
N LEU A 83 -3.61 -3.16 4.47
CA LEU A 83 -3.04 -2.36 3.39
C LEU A 83 -3.02 -3.17 2.10
N ALA A 84 -3.28 -2.52 0.96
CA ALA A 84 -3.13 -3.12 -0.36
C ALA A 84 -2.44 -2.14 -1.31
N ILE A 85 -1.41 -2.60 -2.02
CA ILE A 85 -0.77 -1.82 -3.09
C ILE A 85 -1.54 -2.04 -4.38
N SER A 86 -1.81 -0.98 -5.13
CA SER A 86 -2.46 -1.05 -6.43
C SER A 86 -1.66 -1.89 -7.44
N VAL A 87 -2.33 -2.49 -8.43
CA VAL A 87 -1.71 -3.35 -9.46
C VAL A 87 -0.54 -2.64 -10.17
N ASN A 88 -0.65 -1.33 -10.40
CA ASN A 88 0.41 -0.54 -11.05
C ASN A 88 1.52 -0.08 -10.09
N GLY A 89 1.42 -0.39 -8.79
CA GLY A 89 2.40 -0.02 -7.77
C GLY A 89 2.46 1.47 -7.43
N LYS A 90 1.47 2.27 -7.84
CA LYS A 90 1.49 3.72 -7.64
C LYS A 90 0.69 4.21 -6.45
N TYR A 91 -0.20 3.37 -5.91
CA TYR A 91 -1.14 3.75 -4.85
C TYR A 91 -1.13 2.72 -3.74
N LEU A 92 -1.32 3.19 -2.52
CA LEU A 92 -1.54 2.38 -1.33
C LEU A 92 -2.96 2.65 -0.82
N TYR A 93 -3.76 1.60 -0.71
CA TYR A 93 -5.06 1.62 -0.07
C TYR A 93 -4.93 1.15 1.37
N SER A 94 -5.67 1.77 2.27
CA SER A 94 -5.67 1.46 3.71
C SER A 94 -7.07 1.42 4.26
N ILE A 95 -7.38 0.45 5.09
CA ILE A 95 -8.53 0.59 6.00
C ILE A 95 -8.33 1.86 6.84
N ALA A 96 -9.40 2.58 7.09
CA ALA A 96 -9.40 3.83 7.86
C ALA A 96 -10.75 4.01 8.59
N ASP A 97 -10.89 3.39 9.75
CA ASP A 97 -12.16 3.25 10.49
C ASP A 97 -13.27 2.63 9.62
N GLU A 98 -14.45 3.26 9.51
CA GLU A 98 -15.57 2.82 8.66
C GLU A 98 -15.40 3.22 7.19
N GLY A 99 -14.15 3.31 6.72
CA GLY A 99 -13.83 3.72 5.36
C GLY A 99 -12.54 3.15 4.85
N VAL A 100 -12.17 3.60 3.66
CA VAL A 100 -10.88 3.31 3.01
C VAL A 100 -10.24 4.62 2.60
N ALA A 101 -8.95 4.76 2.92
CA ALA A 101 -8.10 5.86 2.48
C ALA A 101 -7.19 5.40 1.35
N VAL A 102 -6.80 6.31 0.46
CA VAL A 102 -5.80 6.07 -0.57
C VAL A 102 -4.71 7.13 -0.55
N PHE A 103 -3.50 6.67 -0.82
CA PHE A 103 -2.28 7.47 -0.88
C PHE A 103 -1.57 7.21 -2.20
N SER A 104 -0.95 8.25 -2.80
CA SER A 104 0.06 8.02 -3.83
C SER A 104 1.36 7.55 -3.18
N ILE A 105 2.04 6.62 -3.85
CA ILE A 105 3.38 6.17 -3.47
C ILE A 105 4.37 7.01 -4.28
N GLU A 106 5.10 7.87 -3.60
CA GLU A 106 6.08 8.77 -4.21
C GLU A 106 7.34 8.01 -4.68
N PRO A 107 8.17 8.58 -5.56
CA PRO A 107 9.36 7.91 -6.07
C PRO A 107 10.35 7.46 -5.00
N ASP A 108 10.37 8.09 -3.84
CA ASP A 108 11.18 7.69 -2.69
C ASP A 108 10.48 6.69 -1.76
N GLY A 109 9.24 6.29 -2.11
CA GLY A 109 8.39 5.41 -1.32
C GLY A 109 7.62 6.12 -0.21
N ASP A 110 7.62 7.46 -0.20
CA ASP A 110 6.79 8.20 0.74
C ASP A 110 5.30 8.16 0.34
N LEU A 111 4.41 8.53 1.24
CA LEU A 111 2.97 8.50 1.03
C LEU A 111 2.38 9.90 1.06
N THR A 112 1.64 10.26 0.00
CA THR A 112 0.85 11.48 -0.07
C THR A 112 -0.64 11.12 -0.10
N PHE A 113 -1.41 11.64 0.86
CA PHE A 113 -2.85 11.39 0.95
C PHE A 113 -3.58 11.94 -0.28
N ILE A 114 -4.50 11.14 -0.84
CA ILE A 114 -5.35 11.53 -1.97
C ILE A 114 -6.76 11.80 -1.49
N ASN A 115 -7.48 10.75 -1.06
CA ASN A 115 -8.82 10.88 -0.48
C ASN A 115 -9.20 9.67 0.39
N LYS A 116 -10.33 9.80 1.07
CA LYS A 116 -10.98 8.74 1.86
C LYS A 116 -12.45 8.66 1.45
N VAL A 117 -13.00 7.45 1.41
CA VAL A 117 -14.44 7.20 1.20
C VAL A 117 -14.96 6.30 2.31
N GLY A 118 -16.22 6.50 2.73
CA GLY A 118 -16.92 5.57 3.61
C GLY A 118 -17.31 4.30 2.85
N ILE A 119 -17.52 3.20 3.57
CA ILE A 119 -17.92 1.91 2.99
C ILE A 119 -19.37 1.52 3.32
N ASP A 120 -20.10 2.45 3.92
CA ASP A 120 -21.51 2.27 4.29
C ASP A 120 -21.74 0.98 5.09
N GLY A 121 -21.00 0.84 6.18
CA GLY A 121 -20.98 -0.31 7.07
C GLY A 121 -19.94 -0.19 8.16
N MET A 122 -19.70 -1.27 8.89
CA MET A 122 -18.66 -1.34 9.91
C MET A 122 -17.27 -1.39 9.26
N ARG A 123 -16.24 -1.20 10.07
CA ARG A 123 -14.85 -1.21 9.62
C ARG A 123 -14.50 -2.48 8.84
N GLY A 124 -13.90 -2.29 7.65
CA GLY A 124 -13.33 -3.37 6.86
C GLY A 124 -12.16 -4.06 7.56
N CYS A 125 -11.89 -5.29 7.16
CA CYS A 125 -10.79 -6.10 7.70
C CYS A 125 -9.82 -6.56 6.63
N PHE A 126 -10.22 -6.53 5.37
CA PHE A 126 -9.41 -6.96 4.24
C PHE A 126 -9.67 -6.09 3.01
N LEU A 127 -8.62 -5.81 2.23
CA LEU A 127 -8.67 -5.07 0.97
C LEU A 127 -8.07 -5.92 -0.16
N SER A 128 -8.69 -5.86 -1.34
CA SER A 128 -8.13 -6.43 -2.56
C SER A 128 -8.57 -5.60 -3.77
N THR A 129 -7.73 -5.52 -4.79
CA THR A 129 -8.10 -4.89 -6.07
C THR A 129 -8.41 -5.96 -7.12
N ASP A 130 -9.22 -5.62 -8.12
CA ASP A 130 -9.31 -6.43 -9.33
C ASP A 130 -8.02 -6.33 -10.17
N VAL A 131 -7.87 -7.22 -11.14
CA VAL A 131 -6.67 -7.31 -11.98
C VAL A 131 -6.43 -6.07 -12.85
N ASP A 132 -7.49 -5.35 -13.17
CA ASP A 132 -7.44 -4.11 -13.97
C ASP A 132 -7.23 -2.86 -13.11
N GLY A 133 -7.35 -2.98 -11.78
CA GLY A 133 -7.26 -1.87 -10.83
C GLY A 133 -8.40 -0.87 -10.96
N LYS A 134 -9.60 -1.34 -11.35
CA LYS A 134 -10.82 -0.51 -11.48
C LYS A 134 -11.68 -0.52 -10.23
N TYR A 135 -11.56 -1.57 -9.44
CA TYR A 135 -12.37 -1.78 -8.24
C TYR A 135 -11.50 -2.18 -7.06
N LEU A 136 -11.89 -1.68 -5.91
CA LEU A 136 -11.36 -2.09 -4.61
C LEU A 136 -12.47 -2.83 -3.86
N TYR A 137 -12.17 -4.05 -3.43
CA TYR A 137 -13.04 -4.88 -2.61
C TYR A 137 -12.66 -4.74 -1.16
N VAL A 138 -13.66 -4.51 -0.32
CA VAL A 138 -13.48 -4.37 1.14
C VAL A 138 -14.35 -5.43 1.81
N ALA A 139 -13.72 -6.37 2.50
CA ALA A 139 -14.43 -7.35 3.31
C ALA A 139 -14.44 -6.93 4.76
N GLY A 140 -15.62 -6.86 5.36
CA GLY A 140 -15.87 -6.61 6.76
C GLY A 140 -16.37 -7.87 7.46
N TYR A 141 -15.69 -8.29 8.52
CA TYR A 141 -16.14 -9.46 9.25
C TYR A 141 -17.16 -9.10 10.37
N HIS A 142 -17.16 -7.84 10.83
CA HIS A 142 -18.02 -7.41 11.94
C HIS A 142 -19.51 -7.38 11.56
N ASP A 143 -19.80 -7.01 10.32
CA ASP A 143 -21.17 -6.93 9.77
C ASP A 143 -21.40 -7.94 8.64
N GLY A 144 -20.39 -8.74 8.31
CA GLY A 144 -20.46 -9.72 7.22
C GLY A 144 -20.65 -9.09 5.83
N LYS A 145 -20.23 -7.81 5.65
CA LYS A 145 -20.41 -7.08 4.40
C LYS A 145 -19.17 -7.17 3.52
N VAL A 146 -19.36 -7.35 2.22
CA VAL A 146 -18.37 -7.07 1.18
C VAL A 146 -18.84 -5.85 0.40
N THR A 147 -17.98 -4.83 0.33
CA THR A 147 -18.25 -3.57 -0.38
C THR A 147 -17.34 -3.44 -1.59
N VAL A 148 -17.87 -2.95 -2.70
CA VAL A 148 -17.13 -2.65 -3.94
C VAL A 148 -17.04 -1.14 -4.12
N VAL A 149 -15.81 -0.63 -4.22
CA VAL A 149 -15.51 0.79 -4.42
C VAL A 149 -14.87 0.97 -5.78
N HIS A 150 -15.36 1.93 -6.57
CA HIS A 150 -14.74 2.30 -7.84
C HIS A 150 -13.39 3.00 -7.60
N THR A 151 -12.37 2.67 -8.38
CA THR A 151 -11.08 3.37 -8.38
C THR A 151 -10.87 4.09 -9.70
N HIS A 152 -10.48 5.36 -9.64
CA HIS A 152 -10.18 6.16 -10.82
C HIS A 152 -8.75 5.91 -11.31
N LYS A 153 -8.48 6.22 -12.58
CA LYS A 153 -7.14 6.07 -13.19
C LYS A 153 -6.05 6.89 -12.50
N ASP A 154 -6.42 7.97 -11.83
CA ASP A 154 -5.54 8.83 -11.02
C ASP A 154 -5.40 8.35 -9.57
N GLY A 155 -5.90 7.17 -9.26
CA GLY A 155 -5.83 6.51 -7.96
C GLY A 155 -6.91 6.90 -6.97
N ARG A 156 -7.68 7.97 -7.21
CA ARG A 156 -8.76 8.38 -6.30
C ARG A 156 -9.80 7.27 -6.15
N LEU A 157 -10.27 7.12 -4.93
CA LEU A 157 -11.46 6.32 -4.63
C LEU A 157 -12.70 7.11 -5.04
N GLY A 158 -13.59 6.46 -5.78
CA GLY A 158 -14.86 6.99 -6.25
C GLY A 158 -16.03 6.53 -5.39
N SER A 159 -17.19 6.34 -6.05
CA SER A 159 -18.41 5.92 -5.38
C SER A 159 -18.39 4.44 -4.98
N LEU A 160 -19.22 4.11 -4.00
CA LEU A 160 -19.62 2.74 -3.75
C LEU A 160 -20.42 2.25 -4.97
N MET A 161 -20.04 1.10 -5.49
CA MET A 161 -20.68 0.48 -6.64
C MET A 161 -21.68 -0.58 -6.21
N ASP A 162 -21.34 -1.35 -5.17
CA ASP A 162 -22.15 -2.43 -4.66
C ASP A 162 -21.79 -2.78 -3.21
N GLY A 163 -22.68 -3.49 -2.52
CA GLY A 163 -22.45 -3.99 -1.17
C GLY A 163 -23.32 -5.20 -0.88
N VAL A 164 -22.70 -6.33 -0.56
CA VAL A 164 -23.39 -7.58 -0.27
C VAL A 164 -23.21 -7.94 1.20
N PHE A 165 -24.33 -8.16 1.90
CA PHE A 165 -24.31 -8.72 3.25
C PHE A 165 -24.46 -10.24 3.17
N HIS A 166 -23.57 -10.94 3.85
CA HIS A 166 -23.70 -12.38 4.03
C HIS A 166 -24.77 -12.68 5.09
N THR A 167 -25.74 -13.52 4.73
CA THR A 167 -26.77 -14.01 5.64
C THR A 167 -26.45 -15.45 6.05
N GLY A 168 -26.94 -15.90 7.23
CA GLY A 168 -26.71 -17.27 7.70
C GLY A 168 -25.36 -17.45 8.40
N LEU A 169 -24.77 -16.40 8.91
CA LEU A 169 -23.72 -16.52 9.92
C LEU A 169 -24.31 -17.29 11.10
N GLY A 170 -23.84 -18.53 11.29
CA GLY A 170 -24.38 -19.41 12.32
C GLY A 170 -24.32 -18.72 13.69
N SER A 171 -25.35 -18.94 14.50
CA SER A 171 -25.28 -18.57 15.91
C SER A 171 -24.01 -19.17 16.51
N VAL A 172 -23.10 -18.33 16.96
CA VAL A 172 -22.00 -18.78 17.81
C VAL A 172 -22.66 -19.30 19.09
N ALA A 173 -22.67 -20.61 19.24
CA ALA A 173 -23.14 -21.28 20.46
C ALA A 173 -22.15 -21.04 21.60
#